data_4211a3a87c00ee1ebe26727faf0c5142
#
_entry.id   4211a3a87c00ee1ebe26727faf0c5142
#
_cell.length_a   1.000
_cell.length_b   1.000
_cell.length_c   1.000
_cell.angle_alpha   90.00
_cell.angle_beta   90.00
_cell.angle_gamma   90.00
#
_symmetry.space_group_name_H-M   'P 1'
#
loop_
_entity.id
_entity.type
_entity.pdbx_description
1 polymer ?
#
loop_
_entity_poly.entity_id
_entity_poly.type
_entity_poly.pdbx_seq_one_letter_code
_entity_poly.pdbx_strand_id
1 'polypeptide(L)'
;GKKVSKNYKLHNGDSVEIIIPDPVELDVKPQDIPVEIVYEDSELLVVNKPKGMVVHPAAGNYDGTLVNALLYHCGDSLSGINGVLRPGIVHRIDKDTSGLLIVAKNDFAHRSLAEQIKEHSFTREYESIVFGNLKNDEGTVDAPIGRNPKDRKKMCVIEKNSKNAVTHYSVITRYKGYTHIKCRLETGRTHQIRAHMKQIGHP
;
A
#
# COMPACT_ATOMS: atom_id res chain seq x y z
N GLY A 1 -24.51 -32.58 -10.14
CA GLY A 1 -23.06 -32.33 -10.15
C GLY A 1 -22.46 -32.42 -8.74
N LYS A 2 -21.20 -32.80 -8.63
CA LYS A 2 -20.50 -32.87 -7.34
C LYS A 2 -19.55 -31.69 -7.25
N LYS A 3 -19.65 -30.89 -6.18
CA LYS A 3 -18.70 -29.77 -5.93
C LYS A 3 -17.30 -30.34 -5.65
N VAL A 4 -16.31 -29.92 -6.41
CA VAL A 4 -14.91 -30.38 -6.29
C VAL A 4 -13.99 -29.26 -5.87
N SER A 5 -12.81 -29.62 -5.32
CA SER A 5 -11.80 -28.63 -4.94
C SER A 5 -11.05 -28.12 -6.17
N LYS A 6 -10.41 -26.95 -6.04
CA LYS A 6 -9.55 -26.35 -7.10
C LYS A 6 -8.40 -27.25 -7.55
N ASN A 7 -8.05 -28.27 -6.79
CA ASN A 7 -6.95 -29.20 -7.08
C ASN A 7 -7.47 -30.55 -7.63
N TYR A 8 -8.77 -30.65 -7.94
CA TYR A 8 -9.32 -31.85 -8.56
C TYR A 8 -8.66 -32.09 -9.92
N LYS A 9 -8.19 -33.33 -10.15
CA LYS A 9 -7.60 -33.72 -11.44
C LYS A 9 -8.73 -34.20 -12.35
N LEU A 10 -8.92 -33.49 -13.45
CA LEU A 10 -9.91 -33.87 -14.47
C LEU A 10 -9.52 -35.19 -15.15
N HIS A 11 -10.53 -36.00 -15.43
CA HIS A 11 -10.42 -37.24 -16.20
C HIS A 11 -11.12 -37.09 -17.54
N ASN A 12 -10.76 -37.94 -18.50
CA ASN A 12 -11.40 -37.92 -19.81
C ASN A 12 -12.92 -38.28 -19.65
N GLY A 13 -13.77 -37.38 -20.16
CA GLY A 13 -15.21 -37.49 -20.03
C GLY A 13 -15.83 -36.68 -18.88
N ASP A 14 -15.02 -36.01 -18.03
CA ASP A 14 -15.54 -35.09 -17.03
C ASP A 14 -16.19 -33.86 -17.68
N SER A 15 -17.37 -33.49 -17.20
CA SER A 15 -18.05 -32.23 -17.52
C SER A 15 -17.86 -31.26 -16.36
N VAL A 16 -17.35 -30.05 -16.62
CA VAL A 16 -17.10 -29.04 -15.59
C VAL A 16 -18.01 -27.84 -15.81
N GLU A 17 -18.80 -27.52 -14.82
CA GLU A 17 -19.62 -26.31 -14.75
C GLU A 17 -18.93 -25.30 -13.82
N ILE A 18 -18.70 -24.09 -14.31
CA ILE A 18 -18.12 -22.99 -13.51
C ILE A 18 -19.19 -21.92 -13.36
N ILE A 19 -19.65 -21.74 -12.14
CA ILE A 19 -20.53 -20.62 -11.80
C ILE A 19 -19.67 -19.46 -11.36
N ILE A 20 -19.60 -18.41 -12.20
CA ILE A 20 -18.96 -17.15 -11.87
C ILE A 20 -20.06 -16.24 -11.32
N PRO A 21 -20.06 -15.91 -10.03
CA PRO A 21 -21.02 -14.94 -9.49
C PRO A 21 -20.83 -13.59 -10.17
N ASP A 22 -21.93 -12.86 -10.37
CA ASP A 22 -21.87 -11.50 -10.87
C ASP A 22 -20.94 -10.66 -10.00
N PRO A 23 -20.17 -9.73 -10.62
CA PRO A 23 -19.36 -8.78 -9.87
C PRO A 23 -20.26 -8.01 -8.91
N VAL A 24 -20.01 -8.12 -7.61
CA VAL A 24 -20.65 -7.22 -6.64
C VAL A 24 -20.03 -5.85 -6.90
N GLU A 25 -20.81 -4.92 -7.41
CA GLU A 25 -20.40 -3.51 -7.47
C GLU A 25 -20.16 -3.05 -6.03
N LEU A 26 -18.90 -2.80 -5.72
CA LEU A 26 -18.53 -2.18 -4.44
C LEU A 26 -18.88 -0.71 -4.55
N ASP A 27 -20.07 -0.37 -4.08
CA ASP A 27 -20.52 1.01 -3.90
C ASP A 27 -19.78 1.61 -2.69
N VAL A 28 -18.74 2.40 -2.97
CA VAL A 28 -17.96 3.07 -1.93
C VAL A 28 -18.67 4.36 -1.54
N LYS A 29 -19.35 4.33 -0.41
CA LYS A 29 -20.15 5.47 0.08
C LYS A 29 -19.30 6.50 0.80
N PRO A 30 -19.60 7.81 0.62
CA PRO A 30 -19.06 8.87 1.47
C PRO A 30 -19.37 8.61 2.94
N GLN A 31 -18.39 8.83 3.82
CA GLN A 31 -18.57 8.70 5.27
C GLN A 31 -17.91 9.88 5.97
N ASP A 32 -18.62 10.47 6.93
CA ASP A 32 -18.10 11.54 7.77
C ASP A 32 -17.09 10.99 8.78
N ILE A 33 -15.87 10.82 8.29
CA ILE A 33 -14.74 10.32 9.09
C ILE A 33 -13.72 11.46 9.16
N PRO A 34 -13.37 11.94 10.36
CA PRO A 34 -12.39 13.01 10.51
C PRO A 34 -11.02 12.57 10.02
N VAL A 35 -10.44 13.34 9.10
CA VAL A 35 -9.06 13.22 8.63
C VAL A 35 -8.42 14.59 8.64
N GLU A 36 -7.15 14.65 9.01
CA GLU A 36 -6.39 15.90 9.01
C GLU A 36 -5.98 16.25 7.57
N ILE A 37 -6.51 17.37 7.05
CA ILE A 37 -6.10 17.95 5.77
C ILE A 37 -4.94 18.91 6.06
N VAL A 38 -3.77 18.60 5.53
CA VAL A 38 -2.54 19.37 5.74
C VAL A 38 -2.39 20.47 4.68
N TYR A 39 -2.86 20.19 3.48
CA TYR A 39 -2.86 21.12 2.35
C TYR A 39 -3.99 20.76 1.39
N GLU A 40 -4.59 21.75 0.75
CA GLU A 40 -5.59 21.57 -0.29
C GLU A 40 -5.61 22.77 -1.25
N ASP A 41 -5.72 22.47 -2.55
CA ASP A 41 -5.98 23.44 -3.61
C ASP A 41 -7.01 22.88 -4.62
N SER A 42 -7.11 23.44 -5.82
CA SER A 42 -8.01 22.95 -6.88
C SER A 42 -7.57 21.63 -7.50
N GLU A 43 -6.28 21.28 -7.42
CA GLU A 43 -5.68 20.17 -8.13
C GLU A 43 -5.48 18.92 -7.24
N LEU A 44 -5.06 19.14 -6.01
CA LEU A 44 -4.71 18.07 -5.09
C LEU A 44 -5.02 18.44 -3.62
N LEU A 45 -5.02 17.42 -2.79
CA LEU A 45 -4.98 17.59 -1.34
C LEU A 45 -3.93 16.66 -0.71
N VAL A 46 -3.39 17.08 0.44
CA VAL A 46 -2.48 16.29 1.26
C VAL A 46 -3.16 15.98 2.58
N VAL A 47 -3.31 14.69 2.90
CA VAL A 47 -3.92 14.25 4.15
C VAL A 47 -2.89 13.59 5.04
N ASN A 48 -2.99 13.80 6.35
CA ASN A 48 -2.27 13.03 7.35
C ASN A 48 -3.12 11.83 7.78
N LYS A 49 -2.88 10.67 7.16
CA LYS A 49 -3.65 9.45 7.45
C LYS A 49 -3.34 8.96 8.87
N PRO A 50 -4.33 8.74 9.72
CA PRO A 50 -4.10 8.15 11.03
C PRO A 50 -3.68 6.68 10.92
N LYS A 51 -2.99 6.18 11.94
CA LYS A 51 -2.76 4.76 12.18
C LYS A 51 -4.08 4.01 12.28
N GLY A 52 -4.14 2.77 11.79
CA GLY A 52 -5.32 1.90 11.86
C GLY A 52 -6.30 2.07 10.71
N MET A 53 -6.18 3.13 9.90
CA MET A 53 -7.03 3.38 8.73
C MET A 53 -6.45 2.76 7.46
N VAL A 54 -7.29 2.02 6.72
CA VAL A 54 -6.96 1.50 5.38
C VAL A 54 -7.16 2.60 4.35
N VAL A 55 -6.32 2.67 3.33
CA VAL A 55 -6.43 3.73 2.31
C VAL A 55 -7.66 3.55 1.43
N HIS A 56 -7.96 2.35 0.96
CA HIS A 56 -9.10 2.08 0.07
C HIS A 56 -9.75 0.75 0.42
N PRO A 57 -11.02 0.55 0.06
CA PRO A 57 -11.74 -0.69 0.34
C PRO A 57 -11.02 -1.92 -0.18
N ALA A 58 -10.98 -2.95 0.63
CA ALA A 58 -10.39 -4.25 0.34
C ALA A 58 -11.07 -5.34 1.17
N ALA A 59 -10.82 -6.61 0.84
CA ALA A 59 -11.38 -7.75 1.57
C ALA A 59 -11.14 -7.62 3.09
N GLY A 60 -12.23 -7.58 3.87
CA GLY A 60 -12.23 -7.41 5.32
C GLY A 60 -12.18 -5.95 5.81
N ASN A 61 -12.18 -4.95 4.91
CA ASN A 61 -12.28 -3.51 5.23
C ASN A 61 -13.02 -2.84 4.06
N TYR A 62 -14.34 -2.96 4.02
CA TYR A 62 -15.16 -2.45 2.91
C TYR A 62 -15.58 -1.00 3.10
N ASP A 63 -15.55 -0.50 4.32
CA ASP A 63 -15.88 0.84 4.76
C ASP A 63 -14.88 1.36 5.80
N GLY A 64 -15.08 2.58 6.30
CA GLY A 64 -14.16 3.20 7.26
C GLY A 64 -12.77 3.47 6.70
N THR A 65 -12.63 3.58 5.38
CA THR A 65 -11.35 3.79 4.70
C THR A 65 -11.09 5.27 4.43
N LEU A 66 -9.85 5.62 4.10
CA LEU A 66 -9.51 6.99 3.70
C LEU A 66 -10.35 7.43 2.48
N VAL A 67 -10.59 6.54 1.53
CA VAL A 67 -11.44 6.85 0.35
C VAL A 67 -12.86 7.24 0.76
N ASN A 68 -13.46 6.57 1.76
CA ASN A 68 -14.79 6.94 2.27
C ASN A 68 -14.79 8.37 2.84
N ALA A 69 -13.75 8.73 3.62
CA ALA A 69 -13.58 10.08 4.17
C ALA A 69 -13.35 11.12 3.06
N LEU A 70 -12.53 10.81 2.06
CA LEU A 70 -12.23 11.70 0.94
C LEU A 70 -13.45 11.94 0.07
N LEU A 71 -14.28 10.94 -0.20
CA LEU A 71 -15.55 11.10 -0.90
C LEU A 71 -16.52 12.04 -0.15
N TYR A 72 -16.53 11.97 1.17
CA TYR A 72 -17.34 12.89 1.98
C TYR A 72 -16.78 14.32 1.93
N HIS A 73 -15.47 14.48 2.06
CA HIS A 73 -14.82 15.80 2.07
C HIS A 73 -14.85 16.50 0.71
N CYS A 74 -14.51 15.77 -0.36
CA CYS A 74 -14.33 16.33 -1.70
C CYS A 74 -15.58 16.27 -2.57
N GLY A 75 -16.60 15.48 -2.21
CA GLY A 75 -17.75 15.22 -3.07
C GLY A 75 -17.32 14.68 -4.43
N ASP A 76 -17.77 15.34 -5.50
CA ASP A 76 -17.46 14.95 -6.89
C ASP A 76 -16.06 15.40 -7.36
N SER A 77 -15.31 16.11 -6.51
CA SER A 77 -13.99 16.66 -6.85
C SER A 77 -12.87 15.65 -6.53
N LEU A 78 -12.93 14.45 -7.10
CA LEU A 78 -11.85 13.45 -7.05
C LEU A 78 -11.63 12.85 -8.44
N SER A 79 -10.35 12.63 -8.79
CA SER A 79 -10.03 11.95 -10.05
C SER A 79 -10.62 10.55 -10.10
N GLY A 80 -11.30 10.24 -11.20
CA GLY A 80 -11.91 8.94 -11.48
C GLY A 80 -10.98 7.89 -12.13
N ILE A 81 -9.73 8.22 -12.44
CA ILE A 81 -8.83 7.37 -13.25
C ILE A 81 -8.71 5.94 -12.70
N ASN A 82 -8.66 5.75 -11.39
CA ASN A 82 -8.55 4.44 -10.76
C ASN A 82 -9.93 3.81 -10.42
N GLY A 83 -11.00 4.35 -10.99
CA GLY A 83 -12.36 3.87 -10.82
C GLY A 83 -12.94 4.13 -9.43
N VAL A 84 -14.16 3.65 -9.20
CA VAL A 84 -14.96 3.88 -8.00
C VAL A 84 -14.27 3.48 -6.70
N LEU A 85 -13.39 2.48 -6.74
CA LEU A 85 -12.74 1.96 -5.53
C LEU A 85 -11.56 2.79 -5.03
N ARG A 86 -11.00 3.66 -5.88
CA ARG A 86 -9.76 4.39 -5.59
C ARG A 86 -9.73 5.80 -6.18
N PRO A 87 -10.83 6.57 -6.09
CA PRO A 87 -10.86 7.90 -6.66
C PRO A 87 -9.75 8.76 -6.02
N GLY A 88 -8.99 9.45 -6.86
CA GLY A 88 -7.90 10.34 -6.42
C GLY A 88 -6.64 9.66 -5.86
N ILE A 89 -6.65 8.36 -5.62
CA ILE A 89 -5.53 7.66 -4.96
C ILE A 89 -4.41 7.34 -5.95
N VAL A 90 -3.27 8.00 -5.80
CA VAL A 90 -2.06 7.80 -6.61
C VAL A 90 -1.01 6.91 -5.92
N HIS A 91 -1.03 6.84 -4.60
CA HIS A 91 -0.16 5.96 -3.80
C HIS A 91 -0.84 5.51 -2.51
N ARG A 92 -0.17 4.65 -1.75
CA ARG A 92 -0.72 4.12 -0.50
C ARG A 92 0.36 3.85 0.52
N ILE A 93 -0.03 3.89 1.80
CA ILE A 93 0.74 3.39 2.94
C ILE A 93 -0.05 2.29 3.65
N ASP A 94 0.61 1.51 4.50
CA ASP A 94 -0.02 0.40 5.22
C ASP A 94 -1.10 0.89 6.22
N LYS A 95 -2.00 -0.01 6.63
CA LYS A 95 -3.07 0.28 7.60
C LYS A 95 -2.52 0.95 8.87
N ASP A 96 -1.47 0.37 9.44
CA ASP A 96 -0.91 0.81 10.73
C ASP A 96 0.23 1.85 10.58
N THR A 97 0.50 2.31 9.36
CA THR A 97 1.38 3.44 9.09
C THR A 97 0.56 4.72 9.09
N SER A 98 0.98 5.71 9.86
CA SER A 98 0.48 7.09 9.79
C SER A 98 1.35 7.93 8.87
N GLY A 99 0.83 9.08 8.43
CA GLY A 99 1.59 10.06 7.66
C GLY A 99 0.91 10.53 6.39
N LEU A 100 1.66 11.29 5.61
CA LEU A 100 1.14 12.08 4.51
C LEU A 100 0.82 11.23 3.27
N LEU A 101 -0.35 11.46 2.70
CA LEU A 101 -0.72 11.00 1.36
C LEU A 101 -1.14 12.18 0.51
N ILE A 102 -0.73 12.16 -0.75
CA ILE A 102 -1.22 13.07 -1.78
C ILE A 102 -2.38 12.41 -2.51
N VAL A 103 -3.44 13.17 -2.73
CA VAL A 103 -4.67 12.74 -3.38
C VAL A 103 -4.98 13.70 -4.53
N ALA A 104 -5.27 13.19 -5.70
CA ALA A 104 -5.59 13.98 -6.87
C ALA A 104 -7.08 14.34 -6.90
N LYS A 105 -7.42 15.62 -7.04
CA LYS A 105 -8.81 16.10 -7.13
C LYS A 105 -9.36 16.04 -8.57
N ASN A 106 -8.48 15.97 -9.56
CA ASN A 106 -8.87 15.83 -10.97
C ASN A 106 -7.90 14.92 -11.72
N ASP A 107 -8.26 14.59 -12.95
CA ASP A 107 -7.53 13.65 -13.79
C ASP A 107 -6.18 14.20 -14.30
N PHE A 108 -6.06 15.53 -14.43
CA PHE A 108 -4.80 16.17 -14.82
C PHE A 108 -3.75 15.99 -13.71
N ALA A 109 -4.09 16.37 -12.49
CA ALA A 109 -3.23 16.16 -11.32
C ALA A 109 -2.90 14.67 -11.12
N HIS A 110 -3.88 13.78 -11.31
CA HIS A 110 -3.67 12.34 -11.18
C HIS A 110 -2.58 11.82 -12.13
N ARG A 111 -2.66 12.20 -13.42
CA ARG A 111 -1.66 11.79 -14.43
C ARG A 111 -0.29 12.34 -14.10
N SER A 112 -0.20 13.62 -13.75
CA SER A 112 1.07 14.27 -13.37
C SER A 112 1.71 13.60 -12.15
N LEU A 113 0.95 13.37 -11.08
CA LEU A 113 1.44 12.69 -9.87
C LEU A 113 1.84 11.24 -10.14
N ALA A 114 1.06 10.50 -10.94
CA ALA A 114 1.36 9.13 -11.31
C ALA A 114 2.68 9.03 -12.11
N GLU A 115 2.94 9.99 -13.02
CA GLU A 115 4.20 10.05 -13.78
C GLU A 115 5.39 10.34 -12.85
N GLN A 116 5.29 11.33 -11.97
CA GLN A 116 6.32 11.63 -10.96
C GLN A 116 6.64 10.42 -10.08
N ILE A 117 5.61 9.67 -9.66
CA ILE A 117 5.78 8.44 -8.88
C ILE A 117 6.49 7.36 -9.69
N LYS A 118 6.17 7.21 -10.98
CA LYS A 118 6.76 6.25 -11.90
C LYS A 118 8.22 6.57 -12.20
N GLU A 119 8.56 7.84 -12.39
CA GLU A 119 9.92 8.33 -12.62
C GLU A 119 10.76 8.39 -11.34
N HIS A 120 10.17 8.06 -10.19
CA HIS A 120 10.82 8.15 -8.88
C HIS A 120 11.33 9.56 -8.51
N SER A 121 10.80 10.61 -9.14
CA SER A 121 11.10 12.01 -8.81
C SER A 121 10.44 12.44 -7.48
N PHE A 122 9.54 11.63 -6.97
CA PHE A 122 8.78 11.85 -5.73
C PHE A 122 9.57 11.31 -4.53
N THR A 123 10.02 12.20 -3.65
CA THR A 123 10.76 11.79 -2.45
C THR A 123 9.82 11.14 -1.43
N ARG A 124 10.15 9.93 -1.00
CA ARG A 124 9.40 9.15 -0.01
C ARG A 124 10.26 8.86 1.20
N GLU A 125 10.01 9.58 2.26
CA GLU A 125 10.71 9.43 3.54
C GLU A 125 9.76 8.89 4.61
N TYR A 126 10.28 7.98 5.42
CA TYR A 126 9.57 7.32 6.51
C TYR A 126 10.45 7.25 7.73
N GLU A 127 9.84 7.23 8.89
CA GLU A 127 10.52 6.85 10.12
C GLU A 127 9.99 5.51 10.63
N SER A 128 10.85 4.73 11.26
CA SER A 128 10.50 3.42 11.78
C SER A 128 11.34 3.06 13.01
N ILE A 129 10.74 2.33 13.93
CA ILE A 129 11.45 1.68 15.02
C ILE A 129 11.63 0.20 14.65
N VAL A 130 12.87 -0.26 14.65
CA VAL A 130 13.22 -1.66 14.36
C VAL A 130 13.82 -2.35 15.57
N PHE A 131 13.65 -3.67 15.66
CA PHE A 131 14.25 -4.46 16.71
C PHE A 131 15.78 -4.58 16.57
N GLY A 132 16.46 -4.56 17.70
CA GLY A 132 17.92 -4.66 17.78
C GLY A 132 18.63 -3.35 17.42
N ASN A 133 19.95 -3.38 17.57
CA ASN A 133 20.80 -2.23 17.27
C ASN A 133 21.52 -2.48 15.94
N LEU A 134 21.20 -1.66 14.95
CA LEU A 134 21.93 -1.62 13.67
C LEU A 134 23.40 -1.25 13.92
N LYS A 135 24.33 -2.00 13.32
CA LYS A 135 25.76 -1.74 13.49
C LYS A 135 26.23 -0.48 12.78
N ASN A 136 25.76 -0.30 11.54
CA ASN A 136 26.11 0.82 10.68
C ASN A 136 25.11 1.97 10.88
N ASP A 137 25.57 3.20 10.77
CA ASP A 137 24.74 4.40 10.89
C ASP A 137 23.84 4.61 9.66
N GLU A 138 24.23 4.05 8.54
CA GLU A 138 23.47 4.09 7.29
C GLU A 138 23.67 2.81 6.48
N GLY A 139 22.79 2.57 5.54
CA GLY A 139 22.89 1.44 4.62
C GLY A 139 21.79 1.42 3.57
N THR A 140 21.98 0.53 2.61
CA THR A 140 21.02 0.28 1.53
C THR A 140 20.66 -1.19 1.48
N VAL A 141 19.37 -1.49 1.39
CA VAL A 141 18.85 -2.82 1.11
C VAL A 141 18.29 -2.79 -0.30
N ASP A 142 19.01 -3.43 -1.23
CA ASP A 142 18.58 -3.64 -2.61
C ASP A 142 18.25 -5.14 -2.76
N ALA A 143 16.96 -5.47 -2.65
CA ALA A 143 16.51 -6.84 -2.67
C ALA A 143 15.05 -6.95 -3.17
N PRO A 144 14.76 -7.88 -4.10
CA PRO A 144 13.44 -7.98 -4.71
C PRO A 144 12.39 -8.48 -3.71
N ILE A 145 11.19 -7.89 -3.78
CA ILE A 145 10.07 -8.22 -2.87
C ILE A 145 8.94 -8.90 -3.63
N GLY A 146 8.49 -10.02 -3.09
CA GLY A 146 7.36 -10.79 -3.57
C GLY A 146 6.46 -11.30 -2.44
N ARG A 147 5.39 -12.01 -2.80
CA ARG A 147 4.51 -12.65 -1.80
C ARG A 147 5.20 -13.85 -1.18
N ASN A 148 5.11 -13.95 0.14
CA ASN A 148 5.64 -15.11 0.86
C ASN A 148 4.90 -16.39 0.40
N PRO A 149 5.61 -17.43 -0.06
CA PRO A 149 4.99 -18.65 -0.56
C PRO A 149 4.26 -19.47 0.52
N LYS A 150 4.69 -19.34 1.78
CA LYS A 150 4.07 -20.04 2.93
C LYS A 150 2.90 -19.26 3.54
N ASP A 151 2.94 -17.93 3.47
CA ASP A 151 1.88 -17.05 3.99
C ASP A 151 1.63 -15.90 3.01
N ARG A 152 0.67 -16.09 2.11
CA ARG A 152 0.35 -15.15 1.03
C ARG A 152 -0.16 -13.77 1.50
N LYS A 153 -0.47 -13.60 2.79
CA LYS A 153 -0.80 -12.30 3.38
C LYS A 153 0.45 -11.45 3.65
N LYS A 154 1.64 -12.06 3.70
CA LYS A 154 2.92 -11.39 3.96
C LYS A 154 3.72 -11.19 2.68
N MET A 155 4.53 -10.13 2.70
CA MET A 155 5.58 -9.89 1.72
C MET A 155 6.93 -10.28 2.32
N CYS A 156 7.86 -10.71 1.46
CA CYS A 156 9.23 -11.04 1.85
C CYS A 156 10.19 -10.76 0.70
N VAL A 157 11.48 -10.74 1.01
CA VAL A 157 12.53 -10.78 -0.01
C VAL A 157 12.54 -12.17 -0.62
N ILE A 158 12.42 -12.25 -1.94
CA ILE A 158 12.38 -13.50 -2.72
C ILE A 158 12.66 -13.20 -4.20
N GLU A 159 13.38 -14.10 -4.88
CA GLU A 159 13.76 -13.95 -6.29
C GLU A 159 12.58 -14.20 -7.25
N LYS A 160 11.78 -15.25 -7.00
CA LYS A 160 10.71 -15.67 -7.91
C LYS A 160 9.44 -14.85 -7.69
N ASN A 161 8.81 -14.40 -8.80
CA ASN A 161 7.55 -13.64 -8.76
C ASN A 161 7.63 -12.40 -7.87
N SER A 162 8.72 -11.68 -7.96
CA SER A 162 9.06 -10.49 -7.19
C SER A 162 9.22 -9.26 -8.08
N LYS A 163 9.40 -8.11 -7.46
CA LYS A 163 9.72 -6.85 -8.12
C LYS A 163 10.90 -6.21 -7.41
N ASN A 164 11.78 -5.56 -8.14
CA ASN A 164 12.90 -4.81 -7.59
C ASN A 164 12.43 -3.83 -6.52
N ALA A 165 13.18 -3.73 -5.45
CA ALA A 165 12.89 -2.83 -4.35
C ALA A 165 14.20 -2.35 -3.71
N VAL A 166 14.29 -1.04 -3.47
CA VAL A 166 15.47 -0.41 -2.88
C VAL A 166 15.04 0.51 -1.73
N THR A 167 15.64 0.31 -0.57
CA THR A 167 15.44 1.11 0.65
C THR A 167 16.78 1.56 1.18
N HIS A 168 16.97 2.86 1.30
CA HIS A 168 18.07 3.46 2.05
C HIS A 168 17.62 3.73 3.47
N TYR A 169 18.48 3.48 4.45
CA TYR A 169 18.20 3.83 5.84
C TYR A 169 19.35 4.61 6.46
N SER A 170 19.02 5.47 7.40
CA SER A 170 19.97 6.12 8.31
C SER A 170 19.47 6.04 9.74
N VAL A 171 20.38 5.82 10.68
CA VAL A 171 20.06 5.74 12.11
C VAL A 171 19.85 7.14 12.65
N ILE A 172 18.71 7.35 13.30
CA ILE A 172 18.41 8.57 14.05
C ILE A 172 18.90 8.41 15.48
N THR A 173 18.50 7.30 16.13
CA THR A 173 18.84 7.04 17.54
C THR A 173 18.85 5.52 17.81
N ARG A 174 19.82 5.07 18.62
CA ARG A 174 19.85 3.71 19.15
C ARG A 174 19.35 3.70 20.58
N TYR A 175 18.38 2.84 20.87
CA TYR A 175 17.86 2.57 22.21
C TYR A 175 18.31 1.19 22.70
N LYS A 176 17.98 0.84 23.92
CA LYS A 176 18.25 -0.50 24.44
C LYS A 176 17.39 -1.54 23.70
N GLY A 177 17.99 -2.26 22.75
CA GLY A 177 17.31 -3.31 21.98
C GLY A 177 16.48 -2.84 20.80
N TYR A 178 16.51 -1.54 20.43
CA TYR A 178 15.78 -0.96 19.32
C TYR A 178 16.60 0.11 18.62
N THR A 179 16.33 0.34 17.34
CA THR A 179 16.90 1.46 16.59
C THR A 179 15.78 2.26 15.93
N HIS A 180 15.79 3.57 16.11
CA HIS A 180 14.98 4.51 15.34
C HIS A 180 15.73 4.87 14.07
N ILE A 181 15.09 4.68 12.94
CA ILE A 181 15.67 4.90 11.62
C ILE A 181 14.80 5.80 10.76
N LYS A 182 15.45 6.57 9.90
CA LYS A 182 14.85 7.23 8.74
C LYS A 182 15.05 6.33 7.53
N CYS A 183 14.02 6.14 6.71
CA CYS A 183 14.07 5.37 5.48
C CYS A 183 13.71 6.26 4.29
N ARG A 184 14.53 6.21 3.23
CA ARG A 184 14.23 6.81 1.93
C ARG A 184 14.03 5.69 0.91
N LEU A 185 12.90 5.73 0.20
CA LEU A 185 12.52 4.69 -0.74
C LEU A 185 12.70 5.14 -2.19
N GLU A 186 13.41 4.34 -3.00
CA GLU A 186 13.38 4.49 -4.46
C GLU A 186 12.13 3.84 -5.06
N THR A 187 11.66 2.76 -4.47
CA THR A 187 10.48 2.00 -4.91
C THR A 187 9.42 1.98 -3.82
N GLY A 188 8.14 1.70 -4.15
CA GLY A 188 7.03 1.66 -3.20
C GLY A 188 6.31 0.30 -3.21
N ARG A 189 6.99 -0.79 -2.83
CA ARG A 189 6.36 -2.13 -2.76
C ARG A 189 5.60 -2.29 -1.44
N THR A 190 4.57 -3.11 -1.47
CA THR A 190 3.78 -3.44 -0.28
C THR A 190 4.70 -3.97 0.82
N HIS A 191 4.58 -3.42 2.04
CA HIS A 191 5.38 -3.78 3.23
C HIS A 191 6.91 -3.67 3.01
N GLN A 192 7.38 -2.79 2.12
CA GLN A 192 8.78 -2.77 1.67
C GLN A 192 9.76 -2.60 2.83
N ILE A 193 9.63 -1.55 3.64
CA ILE A 193 10.51 -1.30 4.79
C ILE A 193 10.51 -2.51 5.72
N ARG A 194 9.33 -3.04 6.03
CA ARG A 194 9.17 -4.21 6.92
C ARG A 194 9.86 -5.47 6.39
N ALA A 195 9.75 -5.74 5.08
CA ALA A 195 10.40 -6.88 4.45
C ALA A 195 11.92 -6.72 4.42
N HIS A 196 12.41 -5.53 4.09
CA HIS A 196 13.84 -5.22 4.01
C HIS A 196 14.50 -5.23 5.40
N MET A 197 13.91 -4.58 6.39
CA MET A 197 14.46 -4.59 7.75
C MET A 197 14.49 -6.00 8.34
N LYS A 198 13.44 -6.78 8.11
CA LYS A 198 13.42 -8.21 8.48
C LYS A 198 14.52 -9.01 7.79
N GLN A 199 14.81 -8.74 6.51
CA GLN A 199 15.85 -9.42 5.73
C GLN A 199 17.24 -9.22 6.34
N ILE A 200 17.52 -8.04 6.85
CA ILE A 200 18.80 -7.71 7.51
C ILE A 200 18.81 -8.02 9.02
N GLY A 201 17.77 -8.72 9.54
CA GLY A 201 17.71 -9.17 10.94
C GLY A 201 17.11 -8.17 11.94
N HIS A 202 16.53 -7.08 11.46
CA HIS A 202 15.96 -5.99 12.28
C HIS A 202 14.47 -5.74 11.96
N PRO A 203 13.55 -6.71 12.25
CA PRO A 203 12.13 -6.57 11.96
C PRO A 203 11.45 -5.47 12.75
#